data_59fcc38be7b7b2cb87276143f90cbcd9
#
_entry.id   59fcc38be7b7b2cb87276143f90cbcd9
#
_cell.length_a   1.000
_cell.length_b   1.000
_cell.length_c   1.000
_cell.angle_alpha   90.00
_cell.angle_beta   90.00
_cell.angle_gamma   90.00
#
_symmetry.space_group_name_H-M   'P 1'
#
loop_
_entity.id
_entity.type
_entity.pdbx_description
1 polymer ?
#
loop_
_entity_poly.entity_id
_entity_poly.type
_entity_poly.pdbx_seq_one_letter_code
_entity_poly.pdbx_strand_id
1 'polypeptide(L)'
;MFYLADNGVTVLCPAAAVGDTGVVDGVTYTKRDRAALDALVAATPTDEVELARSCTTGVTDMSELFGEAGGSKVSDPTTFNPDLSSWDVSSVTDMNGMFYVRVPPPRVLLLL
;
A
#
# COMPACT_ATOMS: atom_id res chain seq x y z
N MET A 1 -6.47 1.81 -16.75
CA MET A 1 -6.16 3.23 -16.75
C MET A 1 -5.84 3.71 -15.33
N PHE A 2 -4.77 4.46 -15.19
CA PHE A 2 -4.31 4.98 -13.90
C PHE A 2 -4.38 6.49 -13.93
N TYR A 3 -4.87 7.11 -12.87
CA TYR A 3 -5.01 8.58 -12.81
C TYR A 3 -5.04 9.04 -11.35
N LEU A 4 -4.82 10.35 -11.16
CA LEU A 4 -4.92 10.93 -9.82
C LEU A 4 -6.36 11.25 -9.47
N ALA A 5 -6.72 11.01 -8.22
CA ALA A 5 -7.99 11.48 -7.66
C ALA A 5 -8.00 13.01 -7.58
N ASP A 6 -9.15 13.58 -7.25
CA ASP A 6 -9.31 15.03 -7.14
C ASP A 6 -8.38 15.65 -6.07
N ASN A 7 -7.96 14.87 -5.10
CA ASN A 7 -7.02 15.36 -4.08
C ASN A 7 -5.60 15.55 -4.59
N GLY A 8 -5.31 15.12 -5.83
CA GLY A 8 -3.99 15.25 -6.43
C GLY A 8 -2.91 14.34 -5.87
N VAL A 9 -3.26 13.39 -5.01
CA VAL A 9 -2.32 12.53 -4.30
C VAL A 9 -2.63 11.05 -4.51
N THR A 10 -3.89 10.65 -4.40
CA THR A 10 -4.32 9.26 -4.49
C THR A 10 -4.32 8.79 -5.94
N VAL A 11 -3.68 7.66 -6.22
CA VAL A 11 -3.69 7.04 -7.55
C VAL A 11 -4.86 6.05 -7.61
N LEU A 12 -5.67 6.18 -8.67
CA LEU A 12 -6.84 5.34 -8.89
C LEU A 12 -6.65 4.50 -10.14
N CYS A 13 -7.11 3.25 -10.10
CA CYS A 13 -7.03 2.33 -11.23
C CYS A 13 -8.23 1.37 -11.26
N PRO A 14 -9.49 1.90 -11.24
CA PRO A 14 -10.67 1.05 -11.04
C PRO A 14 -10.90 0.06 -12.18
N ALA A 15 -10.49 0.41 -13.42
CA ALA A 15 -10.71 -0.46 -14.57
C ALA A 15 -9.53 -1.40 -14.86
N ALA A 16 -8.43 -1.28 -14.14
CA ALA A 16 -7.25 -2.12 -14.37
C ALA A 16 -7.43 -3.50 -13.73
N ALA A 17 -6.77 -4.49 -14.31
CA ALA A 17 -6.66 -5.81 -13.68
C ALA A 17 -5.44 -5.85 -12.77
N VAL A 18 -5.45 -6.74 -11.77
CA VAL A 18 -4.30 -6.92 -10.90
C VAL A 18 -3.07 -7.29 -11.74
N GLY A 19 -1.98 -6.58 -11.52
CA GLY A 19 -0.75 -6.74 -12.29
C GLY A 19 -0.60 -5.75 -13.43
N ASP A 20 -1.65 -5.05 -13.83
CA ASP A 20 -1.55 -4.00 -14.84
C ASP A 20 -0.73 -2.84 -14.31
N THR A 21 -0.04 -2.15 -15.21
CA THR A 21 0.76 -0.99 -14.88
C THR A 21 0.28 0.25 -15.60
N GLY A 22 0.57 1.41 -15.04
CA GLY A 22 0.28 2.69 -15.66
C GLY A 22 1.18 3.77 -15.09
N VAL A 23 1.38 4.83 -15.86
CA VAL A 23 2.25 5.94 -15.47
C VAL A 23 1.40 7.13 -15.04
N VAL A 24 1.71 7.67 -13.86
CA VAL A 24 1.09 8.89 -13.34
C VAL A 24 2.21 9.81 -12.89
N ASP A 25 2.26 11.00 -13.47
CA ASP A 25 3.30 12.00 -13.17
C ASP A 25 4.73 11.43 -13.26
N GLY A 26 4.98 10.61 -14.29
CA GLY A 26 6.31 10.04 -14.52
C GLY A 26 6.66 8.84 -13.66
N VAL A 27 5.75 8.39 -12.80
CA VAL A 27 5.97 7.23 -11.92
C VAL A 27 5.10 6.08 -12.41
N THR A 28 5.70 4.90 -12.54
CA THR A 28 4.98 3.68 -12.92
C THR A 28 4.37 3.04 -11.69
N TYR A 29 3.04 2.88 -11.71
CA TYR A 29 2.29 2.19 -10.65
C TYR A 29 1.81 0.85 -11.16
N THR A 30 1.66 -0.11 -10.26
CA THR A 30 1.13 -1.44 -10.55
C THR A 30 -0.11 -1.67 -9.69
N LYS A 31 -1.19 -2.14 -10.30
CA LYS A 31 -2.38 -2.51 -9.53
C LYS A 31 -2.11 -3.79 -8.76
N ARG A 32 -2.39 -3.74 -7.45
CA ARG A 32 -2.14 -4.87 -6.55
C ARG A 32 -3.36 -5.16 -5.71
N ASP A 33 -3.62 -6.44 -5.49
CA ASP A 33 -4.59 -6.89 -4.51
C ASP A 33 -3.89 -7.19 -3.18
N ARG A 34 -4.62 -7.70 -2.19
CA ARG A 34 -4.05 -8.00 -0.88
C ARG A 34 -2.92 -9.02 -0.97
N ALA A 35 -3.08 -10.08 -1.78
CA ALA A 35 -2.06 -11.10 -1.92
C ALA A 35 -0.77 -10.54 -2.52
N ALA A 36 -0.89 -9.65 -3.49
CA ALA A 36 0.28 -9.00 -4.10
C ALA A 36 0.98 -8.08 -3.10
N LEU A 37 0.23 -7.36 -2.28
CA LEU A 37 0.80 -6.53 -1.22
C LEU A 37 1.52 -7.37 -0.17
N ASP A 38 0.92 -8.49 0.22
CA ASP A 38 1.55 -9.41 1.18
C ASP A 38 2.91 -9.91 0.67
N ALA A 39 3.01 -10.19 -0.63
CA ALA A 39 4.26 -10.65 -1.21
C ALA A 39 5.37 -9.58 -1.12
N LEU A 40 5.01 -8.31 -1.31
CA LEU A 40 5.98 -7.21 -1.18
C LEU A 40 6.44 -7.03 0.26
N VAL A 41 5.51 -7.17 1.21
CA VAL A 41 5.84 -7.06 2.63
C VAL A 41 6.74 -8.21 3.07
N ALA A 42 6.48 -9.42 2.58
CA ALA A 42 7.24 -10.62 2.95
C ALA A 42 8.61 -10.70 2.27
N ALA A 43 8.87 -9.86 1.28
CA ALA A 43 10.17 -9.85 0.59
C ALA A 43 11.28 -9.47 1.57
N THR A 44 12.49 -9.95 1.32
CA THR A 44 13.65 -9.66 2.18
C THR A 44 14.73 -9.00 1.32
N PRO A 45 14.97 -7.70 1.52
CA PRO A 45 14.25 -6.76 2.39
C PRO A 45 12.84 -6.46 1.87
N THR A 46 11.97 -5.99 2.76
CA THR A 46 10.62 -5.54 2.36
C THR A 46 10.72 -4.52 1.23
N ASP A 47 9.91 -4.70 0.19
CA ASP A 47 10.02 -3.88 -1.02
C ASP A 47 9.24 -2.58 -0.86
N GLU A 48 9.82 -1.61 -0.15
CA GLU A 48 9.17 -0.34 0.14
C GLU A 48 8.95 0.51 -1.12
N VAL A 49 9.84 0.40 -2.10
CA VAL A 49 9.70 1.16 -3.35
C VAL A 49 8.46 0.71 -4.11
N GLU A 50 8.27 -0.60 -4.28
CA GLU A 50 7.09 -1.11 -4.97
C GLU A 50 5.82 -0.94 -4.16
N LEU A 51 5.89 -1.00 -2.83
CA LEU A 51 4.74 -0.67 -2.00
C LEU A 51 4.29 0.78 -2.25
N ALA A 52 5.21 1.71 -2.31
CA ALA A 52 4.89 3.11 -2.59
C ALA A 52 4.34 3.31 -4.00
N ARG A 53 4.66 2.44 -4.94
CA ARG A 53 4.21 2.49 -6.34
C ARG A 53 3.07 1.53 -6.62
N SER A 54 2.30 1.20 -5.62
CA SER A 54 1.14 0.31 -5.77
C SER A 54 -0.14 1.12 -5.90
N CYS A 55 -0.99 0.72 -6.83
CA CYS A 55 -2.36 1.22 -6.91
C CYS A 55 -3.26 0.23 -6.18
N THR A 56 -3.89 0.66 -5.10
CA THR A 56 -4.66 -0.21 -4.20
C THR A 56 -6.16 -0.06 -4.37
N THR A 57 -6.62 0.53 -5.47
CA THR A 57 -8.05 0.67 -5.75
C THR A 57 -8.74 -0.70 -5.64
N GLY A 58 -9.81 -0.76 -4.86
CA GLY A 58 -10.62 -1.95 -4.70
C GLY A 58 -10.19 -2.90 -3.60
N VAL A 59 -9.05 -2.69 -2.97
CA VAL A 59 -8.64 -3.51 -1.82
C VAL A 59 -9.56 -3.19 -0.64
N THR A 60 -10.17 -4.21 -0.05
CA THR A 60 -11.12 -4.05 1.05
C THR A 60 -10.56 -4.46 2.40
N ASP A 61 -9.59 -5.35 2.43
CA ASP A 61 -8.99 -5.87 3.66
C ASP A 61 -7.51 -5.52 3.70
N MET A 62 -7.13 -4.68 4.65
CA MET A 62 -5.75 -4.35 4.95
C MET A 62 -5.39 -4.69 6.39
N SER A 63 -6.22 -5.54 7.04
CA SER A 63 -5.95 -5.95 8.41
C SER A 63 -4.61 -6.68 8.49
N GLU A 64 -3.80 -6.30 9.47
CA GLU A 64 -2.51 -6.93 9.75
C GLU A 64 -1.57 -7.00 8.54
N LEU A 65 -1.66 -6.01 7.63
CA LEU A 65 -0.84 -6.03 6.41
C LEU A 65 0.66 -5.95 6.72
N PHE A 66 1.07 -5.08 7.62
CA PHE A 66 2.49 -4.85 7.93
C PHE A 66 2.94 -5.51 9.22
N GLY A 67 2.03 -6.09 9.96
CA GLY A 67 2.36 -6.76 11.20
C GLY A 67 1.16 -7.51 11.74
N GLU A 68 1.40 -8.28 12.80
CA GLU A 68 0.35 -9.03 13.46
C GLU A 68 0.60 -8.99 14.96
N ALA A 69 -0.33 -9.49 15.77
CA ALA A 69 -0.25 -9.37 17.22
C ALA A 69 1.06 -9.93 17.81
N GLY A 70 1.68 -10.88 17.14
CA GLY A 70 2.94 -11.49 17.59
C GLY A 70 4.19 -10.79 17.11
N GLY A 71 4.08 -9.79 16.21
CA GLY A 71 5.27 -9.12 15.69
C GLY A 71 5.09 -8.49 14.33
N SER A 72 6.19 -8.05 13.75
CA SER A 72 6.24 -7.39 12.46
C SER A 72 6.32 -8.38 11.32
N LYS A 73 5.63 -8.07 10.21
CA LYS A 73 5.76 -8.81 8.95
C LYS A 73 6.81 -8.20 8.03
N VAL A 74 7.23 -6.95 8.30
CA VAL A 74 8.28 -6.31 7.51
C VAL A 74 9.64 -6.76 7.98
N SER A 75 10.62 -6.80 7.05
CA SER A 75 11.95 -7.33 7.35
C SER A 75 12.73 -6.50 8.35
N ASP A 76 12.55 -5.17 8.33
CA ASP A 76 13.20 -4.28 9.28
C ASP A 76 12.22 -3.22 9.76
N PRO A 77 11.51 -3.48 10.86
CA PRO A 77 10.51 -2.54 11.35
C PRO A 77 11.10 -1.23 11.86
N THR A 78 12.40 -1.19 12.17
CA THR A 78 13.01 0.03 12.69
C THR A 78 13.23 1.09 11.61
N THR A 79 13.35 0.67 10.35
CA THR A 79 13.58 1.58 9.22
C THR A 79 12.37 1.64 8.27
N PHE A 80 11.35 0.81 8.49
CA PHE A 80 10.18 0.74 7.60
C PHE A 80 9.39 2.04 7.65
N ASN A 81 9.39 2.76 6.54
CA ASN A 81 8.64 4.00 6.43
C ASN A 81 8.37 4.37 4.97
N PRO A 82 7.64 3.53 4.22
CA PRO A 82 7.32 3.85 2.83
C PRO A 82 6.35 5.00 2.75
N ASP A 83 6.35 5.68 1.60
CA ASP A 83 5.37 6.73 1.31
C ASP A 83 4.13 6.08 0.68
N LEU A 84 3.09 5.88 1.47
CA LEU A 84 1.84 5.27 1.05
C LEU A 84 0.75 6.31 0.78
N SER A 85 1.11 7.58 0.63
CA SER A 85 0.14 8.65 0.44
C SER A 85 -0.68 8.49 -0.84
N SER A 86 -0.18 7.77 -1.85
CA SER A 86 -0.89 7.52 -3.09
C SER A 86 -1.91 6.39 -3.01
N TRP A 87 -1.93 5.63 -1.93
CA TRP A 87 -2.84 4.50 -1.79
C TRP A 87 -4.29 4.93 -1.70
N ASP A 88 -5.15 4.20 -2.41
CA ASP A 88 -6.60 4.38 -2.35
C ASP A 88 -7.17 3.46 -1.28
N VAL A 89 -7.61 4.04 -0.18
CA VAL A 89 -8.19 3.29 0.94
C VAL A 89 -9.72 3.45 1.01
N SER A 90 -10.32 4.01 -0.04
CA SER A 90 -11.76 4.30 -0.03
C SER A 90 -12.63 3.05 0.04
N SER A 91 -12.13 1.91 -0.41
CA SER A 91 -12.87 0.64 -0.35
C SER A 91 -12.49 -0.23 0.84
N VAL A 92 -11.56 0.21 1.67
CA VAL A 92 -11.07 -0.58 2.79
C VAL A 92 -12.10 -0.59 3.91
N THR A 93 -12.48 -1.78 4.34
CA THR A 93 -13.45 -1.97 5.43
C THR A 93 -12.79 -2.51 6.70
N ASP A 94 -11.57 -3.01 6.62
CA ASP A 94 -10.86 -3.58 7.77
C ASP A 94 -9.38 -3.17 7.72
N MET A 95 -8.97 -2.36 8.69
CA MET A 95 -7.57 -1.96 8.90
C MET A 95 -7.05 -2.41 10.26
N ASN A 96 -7.75 -3.34 10.89
CA ASN A 96 -7.42 -3.77 12.24
C ASN A 96 -6.00 -4.36 12.30
N GLY A 97 -5.16 -3.75 13.12
CA GLY A 97 -3.78 -4.23 13.29
C GLY A 97 -2.87 -4.01 12.10
N MET A 98 -3.28 -3.21 11.10
CA MET A 98 -2.48 -2.98 9.89
C MET A 98 -1.05 -2.53 10.21
N PHE A 99 -0.89 -1.75 11.26
CA PHE A 99 0.40 -1.15 11.61
C PHE A 99 0.94 -1.70 12.95
N TYR A 100 0.85 -3.00 13.14
CA TYR A 100 1.52 -3.66 14.27
C TYR A 100 3.06 -3.66 14.07
N VAL A 101 3.63 -2.47 13.80
CA VAL A 101 5.07 -2.27 13.67
C VAL A 101 5.49 -1.11 14.56
N ARG A 102 6.70 -1.17 15.11
CA ARG A 102 7.18 -0.16 16.07
C ARG A 102 7.97 0.94 15.36
N VAL A 103 7.35 1.58 14.39
CA VAL A 103 7.94 2.68 13.62
C VAL A 103 6.91 3.79 13.52
N PRO A 104 7.31 5.01 13.15
CA PRO A 104 6.32 6.06 12.89
C PRO A 104 5.28 5.56 11.90
N PRO A 105 4.00 5.91 12.08
CA PRO A 105 2.95 5.46 11.16
C PRO A 105 3.28 5.87 9.73
N PRO A 106 3.00 4.99 8.73
CA PRO A 106 3.13 5.38 7.33
C PRO A 106 2.24 6.55 6.99
N ARG A 107 2.63 7.30 5.95
CA ARG A 107 1.95 8.54 5.58
C ARG A 107 0.49 8.34 5.16
N VAL A 108 0.12 7.12 4.80
CA VAL A 108 -1.27 6.83 4.41
C VAL A 108 -2.26 7.22 5.51
N LEU A 109 -1.86 7.23 6.77
CA LEU A 109 -2.73 7.63 7.87
C LEU A 109 -3.18 9.08 7.78
N LEU A 110 -2.45 9.90 7.05
CA LEU A 110 -2.84 11.30 6.87
C LEU A 110 -4.05 11.45 5.98
N LEU A 111 -4.43 10.40 5.25
CA LEU A 111 -5.56 10.40 4.32
C LEU A 111 -6.85 9.88 4.96
N LEU A 112 -6.75 9.35 6.14
CA LEU A 112 -7.89 8.80 6.85
C LEU A 112 -8.57 9.87 7.70
#